data_06f63427c7a6d785f2bfa6102f06e73a
#
_entry.id   06f63427c7a6d785f2bfa6102f06e73a
#
_cell.length_a   1.000
_cell.length_b   1.000
_cell.length_c   1.000
_cell.angle_alpha   90.00
_cell.angle_beta   90.00
_cell.angle_gamma   90.00
#
_symmetry.space_group_name_H-M   'P 1'
#
loop_
_entity.id
_entity.type
_entity.pdbx_description
1 polymer ?
#
loop_
_entity_poly.entity_id
_entity_poly.type
_entity_poly.pdbx_seq_one_letter_code
_entity_poly.pdbx_strand_id
1 'polypeptide(L)'
;GAVPIVSQLSMRSFPEKPIPTIFDHLGTSPINENTTGNDFRALVKLLEDNDHIWVKIAAIYSNSNTGPPDYADVSDRVRVLTQTRPSRIIWGVNWPHPHFKFNGVAESADVLDPLLEWIPDETTRKMVLADNPGKLYGFDP
;
A
#
# COMPACT_ATOMS: atom_id res chain seq x y z
N GLY A 1 24.87 -3.51 4.88
CA GLY A 1 23.46 -3.51 5.21
C GLY A 1 22.67 -4.29 4.18
N ALA A 2 21.58 -4.96 4.58
CA ALA A 2 20.73 -5.70 3.64
C ALA A 2 20.07 -4.71 2.65
N VAL A 3 20.13 -5.02 1.35
CA VAL A 3 19.41 -4.25 0.32
C VAL A 3 17.91 -4.54 0.49
N PRO A 4 17.04 -3.53 0.54
CA PRO A 4 15.60 -3.73 0.67
C PRO A 4 15.04 -4.65 -0.42
N ILE A 5 14.04 -5.46 -0.06
CA ILE A 5 13.45 -6.46 -0.97
C ILE A 5 12.96 -5.82 -2.27
N VAL A 6 12.34 -4.64 -2.19
CA VAL A 6 11.84 -3.90 -3.36
C VAL A 6 12.99 -3.56 -4.32
N SER A 7 14.11 -3.07 -3.82
CA SER A 7 15.29 -2.74 -4.64
C SER A 7 15.92 -3.99 -5.27
N GLN A 8 15.89 -5.13 -4.58
CA GLN A 8 16.38 -6.39 -5.14
C GLN A 8 15.49 -6.92 -6.26
N LEU A 9 14.17 -6.76 -6.14
CA LEU A 9 13.22 -7.21 -7.15
C LEU A 9 13.24 -6.34 -8.40
N SER A 10 13.50 -5.05 -8.27
CA SER A 10 13.63 -4.15 -9.42
C SER A 10 14.80 -4.49 -10.36
N MET A 11 15.79 -5.23 -9.84
CA MET A 11 16.95 -5.69 -10.62
C MET A 11 16.73 -7.04 -11.31
N ARG A 12 15.61 -7.71 -11.08
CA ARG A 12 15.32 -9.05 -11.62
C ARG A 12 14.41 -8.96 -12.84
N SER A 13 14.69 -9.77 -13.84
CA SER A 13 13.74 -10.03 -14.92
C SER A 13 12.62 -10.91 -14.42
N PHE A 14 11.38 -10.52 -14.66
CA PHE A 14 10.23 -11.36 -14.37
C PHE A 14 10.03 -12.42 -15.46
N PRO A 15 9.45 -13.58 -15.15
CA PRO A 15 9.17 -14.63 -16.14
C PRO A 15 8.18 -14.14 -17.22
N GLU A 16 8.16 -14.79 -18.37
CA GLU A 16 7.28 -14.46 -19.50
C GLU A 16 5.78 -14.46 -19.12
N LYS A 17 5.39 -15.27 -18.15
CA LYS A 17 4.05 -15.26 -17.56
C LYS A 17 4.17 -15.00 -16.05
N PRO A 18 4.35 -13.76 -15.66
CA PRO A 18 4.48 -13.41 -14.25
C PRO A 18 3.17 -13.66 -13.51
N ILE A 19 3.28 -14.23 -12.31
CA ILE A 19 2.16 -14.37 -11.38
C ILE A 19 1.86 -13.04 -10.70
N PRO A 20 0.62 -12.74 -10.34
CA PRO A 20 0.30 -11.57 -9.53
C PRO A 20 1.14 -11.54 -8.25
N THR A 21 1.85 -10.46 -8.04
CA THR A 21 2.74 -10.29 -6.90
C THR A 21 2.29 -9.09 -6.08
N ILE A 22 2.03 -9.30 -4.80
CA ILE A 22 1.51 -8.27 -3.90
C ILE A 22 2.61 -7.80 -2.97
N PHE A 23 2.92 -6.52 -3.00
CA PHE A 23 3.71 -5.86 -1.97
C PHE A 23 2.78 -5.43 -0.85
N ASP A 24 2.85 -6.15 0.28
CA ASP A 24 2.03 -5.85 1.44
C ASP A 24 2.58 -4.65 2.24
N HIS A 25 1.77 -4.08 3.10
CA HIS A 25 2.16 -3.02 4.04
C HIS A 25 2.89 -1.84 3.36
N LEU A 26 2.34 -1.31 2.26
CA LEU A 26 2.95 -0.21 1.50
C LEU A 26 4.38 -0.54 1.01
N GLY A 27 4.68 -1.82 0.78
CA GLY A 27 6.01 -2.30 0.39
C GLY A 27 7.06 -2.25 1.50
N THR A 28 6.63 -2.05 2.76
CA THR A 28 7.52 -1.95 3.93
C THR A 28 8.66 -0.93 3.76
N SER A 29 8.39 0.18 3.07
CA SER A 29 9.35 1.28 2.98
C SER A 29 9.68 1.82 4.37
N PRO A 30 10.94 2.23 4.62
CA PRO A 30 11.30 2.79 5.91
C PRO A 30 10.37 3.94 6.33
N ILE A 31 9.98 3.94 7.60
CA ILE A 31 9.01 4.89 8.14
C ILE A 31 9.46 6.36 7.99
N ASN A 32 10.78 6.58 8.01
CA ASN A 32 11.37 7.91 7.86
C ASN A 32 11.55 8.31 6.38
N GLU A 33 11.25 7.42 5.47
CA GLU A 33 11.36 7.68 4.05
C GLU A 33 10.07 8.34 3.54
N ASN A 34 10.22 9.50 2.93
CA ASN A 34 9.14 10.17 2.25
C ASN A 34 8.99 9.65 0.80
N THR A 35 8.11 10.27 0.02
CA THR A 35 7.87 9.89 -1.39
C THR A 35 9.08 10.08 -2.31
N THR A 36 10.14 10.73 -1.86
CA THR A 36 11.39 10.92 -2.62
C THR A 36 12.47 9.92 -2.25
N GLY A 37 12.25 9.08 -1.24
CA GLY A 37 13.18 8.06 -0.81
C GLY A 37 13.40 6.96 -1.87
N ASN A 38 14.58 6.34 -1.84
CA ASN A 38 14.98 5.38 -2.87
C ASN A 38 14.10 4.13 -2.92
N ASP A 39 13.71 3.61 -1.76
CA ASP A 39 12.91 2.39 -1.67
C ASP A 39 11.47 2.62 -2.14
N PHE A 40 10.88 3.74 -1.72
CA PHE A 40 9.55 4.10 -2.16
C PHE A 40 9.50 4.38 -3.67
N ARG A 41 10.50 5.10 -4.20
CA ARG A 41 10.61 5.34 -5.66
C ARG A 41 10.78 4.05 -6.46
N ALA A 42 11.55 3.09 -5.93
CA ALA A 42 11.68 1.78 -6.56
C ALA A 42 10.35 1.02 -6.60
N LEU A 43 9.56 1.09 -5.52
CA LEU A 43 8.22 0.51 -5.49
C LEU A 43 7.28 1.15 -6.52
N VAL A 44 7.27 2.48 -6.59
CA VAL A 44 6.47 3.23 -7.57
C VAL A 44 6.85 2.81 -9.00
N LYS A 45 8.13 2.71 -9.30
CA LYS A 45 8.61 2.28 -10.61
C LYS A 45 8.22 0.83 -10.94
N LEU A 46 8.32 -0.09 -9.99
CA LEU A 46 7.84 -1.46 -10.18
C LEU A 46 6.34 -1.50 -10.50
N LEU A 47 5.56 -0.75 -9.76
CA LEU A 47 4.12 -0.64 -9.97
C LEU A 47 3.76 -0.05 -11.34
N GLU A 48 4.50 0.96 -11.78
CA GLU A 48 4.30 1.63 -13.06
C GLU A 48 4.66 0.73 -14.25
N ASP A 49 5.78 0.02 -14.16
CA ASP A 49 6.36 -0.73 -15.28
C ASP A 49 5.81 -2.17 -15.44
N ASN A 50 5.06 -2.70 -14.44
CA ASN A 50 4.68 -4.12 -14.42
C ASN A 50 3.22 -4.36 -14.07
N ASP A 51 2.45 -4.92 -14.99
CA ASP A 51 1.02 -5.19 -14.84
C ASP A 51 0.67 -6.20 -13.74
N HIS A 52 1.60 -7.08 -13.37
CA HIS A 52 1.40 -8.13 -12.38
C HIS A 52 1.72 -7.69 -10.94
N ILE A 53 2.25 -6.48 -10.78
CA ILE A 53 2.59 -5.93 -9.47
C ILE A 53 1.38 -5.23 -8.86
N TRP A 54 1.12 -5.56 -7.62
CA TRP A 54 0.08 -4.99 -6.77
C TRP A 54 0.68 -4.43 -5.49
N VAL A 55 0.07 -3.40 -4.95
CA VAL A 55 0.44 -2.87 -3.63
C VAL A 55 -0.78 -2.89 -2.73
N LYS A 56 -0.62 -3.46 -1.53
CA LYS A 56 -1.64 -3.44 -0.49
C LYS A 56 -1.34 -2.32 0.51
N ILE A 57 -2.27 -1.41 0.65
CA ILE A 57 -2.28 -0.43 1.72
C ILE A 57 -2.84 -1.14 2.95
N ALA A 58 -1.95 -1.57 3.84
CA ALA A 58 -2.30 -2.29 5.06
C ALA A 58 -1.36 -1.90 6.19
N ALA A 59 -1.74 -2.19 7.43
CA ALA A 59 -0.95 -1.90 8.61
C ALA A 59 -0.42 -0.44 8.64
N ILE A 60 -1.26 0.53 8.33
CA ILE A 60 -0.85 1.95 8.25
C ILE A 60 -0.21 2.43 9.54
N TYR A 61 -0.67 1.91 10.69
CA TYR A 61 -0.08 2.19 12.00
C TYR A 61 1.39 1.77 12.13
N SER A 62 1.80 0.71 11.45
CA SER A 62 3.21 0.28 11.41
C SER A 62 4.08 1.18 10.54
N ASN A 63 3.47 1.84 9.56
CA ASN A 63 4.11 2.74 8.61
C ASN A 63 4.02 4.22 9.01
N SER A 64 3.52 4.51 10.20
CA SER A 64 3.32 5.88 10.70
C SER A 64 4.11 6.14 11.97
N ASN A 65 4.63 7.37 12.08
CA ASN A 65 5.17 7.92 13.32
C ASN A 65 4.20 8.90 13.98
N THR A 66 3.32 9.54 13.21
CA THR A 66 2.33 10.48 13.75
C THR A 66 1.16 9.78 14.43
N GLY A 67 0.77 8.60 13.95
CA GLY A 67 -0.26 7.79 14.55
C GLY A 67 -1.69 8.28 14.34
N PRO A 68 -2.64 7.65 15.06
CA PRO A 68 -4.05 7.99 14.96
C PRO A 68 -4.34 9.43 15.48
N PRO A 69 -5.47 10.03 15.05
CA PRO A 69 -6.48 9.44 14.17
C PRO A 69 -6.10 9.53 12.68
N ASP A 70 -5.23 10.44 12.29
CA ASP A 70 -5.10 10.86 10.89
C ASP A 70 -3.98 10.15 10.13
N TYR A 71 -3.00 9.56 10.82
CA TYR A 71 -1.81 8.93 10.22
C TYR A 71 -1.21 9.79 9.08
N ALA A 72 -1.07 11.09 9.32
CA ALA A 72 -0.80 12.11 8.30
C ALA A 72 0.48 11.86 7.49
N ASP A 73 1.48 11.26 8.11
CA ASP A 73 2.77 10.94 7.49
C ASP A 73 2.69 9.77 6.48
N VAL A 74 1.57 9.04 6.44
CA VAL A 74 1.33 7.97 5.47
C VAL A 74 0.62 8.48 4.23
N SER A 75 -0.14 9.57 4.34
CA SER A 75 -1.07 10.06 3.33
C SER A 75 -0.42 10.28 1.96
N ASP A 76 0.75 10.91 1.90
CA ASP A 76 1.41 11.22 0.63
C ASP A 76 1.84 9.98 -0.13
N ARG A 77 2.32 8.95 0.58
CA ARG A 77 2.65 7.66 -0.04
C ARG A 77 1.43 6.98 -0.65
N VAL A 78 0.30 6.99 0.06
CA VAL A 78 -0.96 6.45 -0.46
C VAL A 78 -1.42 7.22 -1.69
N ARG A 79 -1.38 8.55 -1.66
CA ARG A 79 -1.74 9.39 -2.81
C ARG A 79 -0.88 9.09 -4.03
N VAL A 80 0.44 9.01 -3.88
CA VAL A 80 1.33 8.69 -4.99
C VAL A 80 1.02 7.32 -5.59
N LEU A 81 0.84 6.28 -4.77
CA LEU A 81 0.53 4.93 -5.23
C LEU A 81 -0.80 4.88 -5.99
N THR A 82 -1.85 5.50 -5.45
CA THR A 82 -3.18 5.52 -6.06
C THR A 82 -3.24 6.37 -7.33
N GLN A 83 -2.42 7.42 -7.44
CA GLN A 83 -2.29 8.21 -8.66
C GLN A 83 -1.45 7.50 -9.73
N THR A 84 -0.44 6.74 -9.33
CA THR A 84 0.44 6.03 -10.26
C THR A 84 -0.32 4.91 -10.98
N ARG A 85 -1.01 4.05 -10.24
CA ARG A 85 -1.75 2.93 -10.83
C ARG A 85 -2.92 2.50 -9.94
N PRO A 86 -4.03 3.23 -9.98
CA PRO A 86 -5.17 2.96 -9.10
C PRO A 86 -5.75 1.55 -9.26
N SER A 87 -5.64 0.94 -10.45
CA SER A 87 -6.14 -0.41 -10.74
C SER A 87 -5.30 -1.55 -10.14
N ARG A 88 -4.21 -1.26 -9.46
CA ARG A 88 -3.28 -2.22 -8.84
C ARG A 88 -3.10 -1.99 -7.34
N ILE A 89 -3.92 -1.16 -6.76
CA ILE A 89 -3.90 -0.87 -5.32
C ILE A 89 -5.09 -1.58 -4.66
N ILE A 90 -4.81 -2.24 -3.54
CA ILE A 90 -5.84 -2.86 -2.70
C ILE A 90 -5.67 -2.40 -1.26
N TRP A 91 -6.73 -2.57 -0.46
CA TRP A 91 -6.77 -2.19 0.95
C TRP A 91 -6.83 -3.41 1.85
N GLY A 92 -6.26 -3.31 3.05
CA GLY A 92 -6.39 -4.27 4.12
C GLY A 92 -6.18 -3.62 5.47
N VAL A 93 -6.90 -4.09 6.49
CA VAL A 93 -6.80 -3.54 7.85
C VAL A 93 -5.68 -4.17 8.68
N ASN A 94 -5.18 -5.33 8.27
CA ASN A 94 -4.18 -6.11 9.00
C ASN A 94 -4.68 -6.59 10.38
N TRP A 95 -5.96 -6.99 10.45
CA TRP A 95 -6.52 -7.57 11.67
C TRP A 95 -5.72 -8.82 12.10
N PRO A 96 -5.45 -9.08 13.38
CA PRO A 96 -5.88 -8.34 14.59
C PRO A 96 -4.95 -7.20 15.04
N HIS A 97 -4.33 -6.49 14.12
CA HIS A 97 -3.46 -5.33 14.34
C HIS A 97 -2.20 -5.64 15.16
N PRO A 98 -1.40 -6.65 14.78
CA PRO A 98 -0.20 -7.00 15.51
C PRO A 98 0.77 -5.82 15.55
N HIS A 99 1.51 -5.71 16.66
CA HIS A 99 2.52 -4.67 16.85
C HIS A 99 1.98 -3.23 16.81
N PHE A 100 0.69 -3.03 17.14
CA PHE A 100 0.16 -1.69 17.32
C PHE A 100 0.92 -0.98 18.43
N LYS A 101 1.52 0.16 18.11
CA LYS A 101 2.48 0.86 18.97
C LYS A 101 1.96 2.13 19.64
N PHE A 102 0.74 2.51 19.32
CA PHE A 102 0.11 3.71 19.88
C PHE A 102 -0.76 3.38 21.09
N ASN A 103 -1.11 4.40 21.89
CA ASN A 103 -1.98 4.24 23.03
C ASN A 103 -3.38 3.80 22.61
N GLY A 104 -3.98 2.89 23.39
CA GLY A 104 -5.32 2.38 23.12
C GLY A 104 -5.32 1.05 22.37
N VAL A 105 -6.46 0.73 21.78
CA VAL A 105 -6.68 -0.47 20.96
C VAL A 105 -6.91 -0.01 19.53
N ALA A 106 -6.28 -0.70 18.59
CA ALA A 106 -6.50 -0.43 17.17
C ALA A 106 -7.89 -0.89 16.76
N GLU A 107 -8.68 0.02 16.25
CA GLU A 107 -9.98 -0.28 15.66
C GLU A 107 -9.86 -0.30 14.12
N SER A 108 -10.56 -1.25 13.49
CA SER A 108 -10.52 -1.34 12.02
C SER A 108 -11.11 -0.10 11.34
N ALA A 109 -12.07 0.56 11.97
CA ALA A 109 -12.63 1.82 11.49
C ALA A 109 -11.57 2.94 11.46
N ASP A 110 -10.76 3.06 12.50
CA ASP A 110 -9.75 4.10 12.62
C ASP A 110 -8.68 4.01 11.50
N VAL A 111 -8.42 2.80 11.01
CA VAL A 111 -7.47 2.61 9.90
C VAL A 111 -8.15 2.72 8.53
N LEU A 112 -9.47 2.75 8.46
CA LEU A 112 -10.25 2.93 7.23
C LEU A 112 -10.61 4.40 6.98
N ASP A 113 -10.99 5.13 8.01
CA ASP A 113 -11.49 6.50 7.91
C ASP A 113 -10.52 7.45 7.17
N PRO A 114 -9.19 7.39 7.38
CA PRO A 114 -8.26 8.24 6.64
C PRO A 114 -8.31 8.09 5.11
N LEU A 115 -8.80 6.96 4.60
CA LEU A 115 -8.94 6.78 3.15
C LEU A 115 -9.87 7.78 2.49
N LEU A 116 -10.90 8.27 3.19
CA LEU A 116 -11.82 9.27 2.65
C LEU A 116 -11.08 10.55 2.28
N GLU A 117 -10.09 10.92 3.07
CA GLU A 117 -9.26 12.09 2.81
C GLU A 117 -8.13 11.82 1.82
N TRP A 118 -7.49 10.66 1.94
CA TRP A 118 -6.33 10.32 1.10
C TRP A 118 -6.70 9.99 -0.33
N ILE A 119 -7.90 9.45 -0.55
CA ILE A 119 -8.46 9.10 -1.85
C ILE A 119 -9.83 9.78 -1.98
N PRO A 120 -9.87 11.09 -2.28
CA PRO A 120 -11.13 11.85 -2.31
C PRO A 120 -12.04 11.46 -3.48
N ASP A 121 -11.48 10.90 -4.56
CA ASP A 121 -12.27 10.40 -5.69
C ASP A 121 -12.99 9.09 -5.32
N GLU A 122 -14.31 9.12 -5.32
CA GLU A 122 -15.16 7.97 -4.98
C GLU A 122 -14.92 6.76 -5.90
N THR A 123 -14.71 7.01 -7.18
CA THR A 123 -14.46 5.95 -8.15
C THR A 123 -13.15 5.22 -7.82
N THR A 124 -12.10 5.95 -7.51
CA THR A 124 -10.81 5.38 -7.11
C THR A 124 -10.92 4.63 -5.77
N ARG A 125 -11.64 5.16 -4.79
CA ARG A 125 -11.89 4.45 -3.52
C ARG A 125 -12.63 3.13 -3.75
N LYS A 126 -13.67 3.13 -4.58
CA LYS A 126 -14.42 1.91 -4.94
C LYS A 126 -13.48 0.89 -5.61
N MET A 127 -12.61 1.32 -6.51
CA MET A 127 -11.61 0.42 -7.11
C MET A 127 -10.74 -0.23 -6.03
N VAL A 128 -10.16 0.55 -5.14
CA VAL A 128 -9.23 0.08 -4.09
C VAL A 128 -9.91 -0.85 -3.09
N LEU A 129 -11.16 -0.55 -2.71
CA LEU A 129 -11.89 -1.28 -1.67
C LEU A 129 -12.64 -2.50 -2.19
N ALA A 130 -13.07 -2.52 -3.44
CA ALA A 130 -13.97 -3.55 -3.97
C ALA A 130 -13.53 -4.11 -5.32
N ASP A 131 -13.41 -3.29 -6.35
CA ASP A 131 -13.22 -3.79 -7.72
C ASP A 131 -11.86 -4.48 -7.89
N ASN A 132 -10.80 -3.90 -7.37
CA ASN A 132 -9.46 -4.46 -7.45
C ASN A 132 -9.30 -5.77 -6.65
N PRO A 133 -9.72 -5.85 -5.38
CA PRO A 133 -9.73 -7.12 -4.66
C PRO A 133 -10.58 -8.19 -5.35
N GLY A 134 -11.74 -7.81 -5.86
CA GLY A 134 -12.60 -8.71 -6.62
C GLY A 134 -11.87 -9.31 -7.82
N LYS A 135 -11.23 -8.46 -8.61
CA LYS A 135 -10.44 -8.90 -9.77
C LYS A 135 -9.22 -9.75 -9.39
N LEU A 136 -8.47 -9.33 -8.37
CA LEU A 136 -7.24 -10.02 -7.97
C LEU A 136 -7.52 -11.41 -7.40
N TYR A 137 -8.52 -11.53 -6.56
CA TYR A 137 -8.86 -12.77 -5.84
C TYR A 137 -9.96 -13.60 -6.51
N GLY A 138 -10.52 -13.12 -7.62
CA GLY A 138 -11.53 -13.84 -8.37
C GLY A 138 -12.92 -13.88 -7.71
N PHE A 139 -13.26 -12.86 -6.95
CA PHE A 139 -14.61 -12.69 -6.43
C PHE A 139 -15.50 -12.09 -7.52
N ASP A 140 -16.65 -12.70 -7.74
CA ASP A 140 -17.67 -12.10 -8.60
C ASP A 140 -18.25 -10.84 -7.91
N PRO A 141 -18.48 -9.77 -8.68
CA PRO A 141 -19.07 -8.55 -8.15
C PRO A 141 -20.52 -8.74 -7.69
#